data_325c1a70cbfe64602261e92e6f4df6fb
#
_entry.id   325c1a70cbfe64602261e92e6f4df6fb
#
_cell.length_a   1.000
_cell.length_b   1.000
_cell.length_c   1.000
_cell.angle_alpha   90.00
_cell.angle_beta   90.00
_cell.angle_gamma   90.00
#
_symmetry.space_group_name_H-M   'P 1'
#
loop_
_entity.id
_entity.type
_entity.pdbx_description
1 polymer ?
#
loop_
_entity_poly.entity_id
_entity_poly.type
_entity_poly.pdbx_seq_one_letter_code
_entity_poly.pdbx_strand_id
1 'polypeptide(L)'
;GLFHNLLLNHDQTAAIIASGRVQQVNFTGSVGGGRTMESAASGHFLGLGLELGGKDPAYVRADANLDHAVENLVDGSFFNSG
;
A
#
# COMPACT_ATOMS: atom_id res chain seq x y z
N GLY A 1 -13.64 22.56 -3.78
CA GLY A 1 -12.36 22.51 -3.09
C GLY A 1 -11.32 21.75 -3.88
N LEU A 2 -10.06 21.92 -3.49
CA LEU A 2 -8.93 21.22 -4.15
C LEU A 2 -8.63 19.87 -3.52
N PHE A 3 -9.17 19.61 -2.33
CA PHE A 3 -8.98 18.37 -1.59
C PHE A 3 -10.30 17.90 -0.97
N HIS A 4 -10.61 16.62 -1.11
CA HIS A 4 -11.76 15.97 -0.52
C HIS A 4 -11.37 14.66 0.14
N ASN A 5 -11.80 14.44 1.37
CA ASN A 5 -11.71 13.16 2.05
C ASN A 5 -13.07 12.46 1.94
N LEU A 6 -13.08 11.26 1.38
CA LEU A 6 -14.30 10.48 1.15
C LEU A 6 -14.18 9.12 1.84
N LEU A 7 -15.20 8.74 2.58
CA LEU A 7 -15.32 7.38 3.12
C LEU A 7 -16.07 6.52 2.09
N LEU A 8 -15.33 5.65 1.42
CA LEU A 8 -15.85 4.82 0.33
C LEU A 8 -15.66 3.34 0.65
N ASN A 9 -16.56 2.50 0.20
CA ASN A 9 -16.33 1.07 0.13
C ASN A 9 -15.59 0.69 -1.15
N HIS A 10 -15.23 -0.59 -1.29
CA HIS A 10 -14.45 -1.07 -2.44
C HIS A 10 -15.16 -0.88 -3.77
N ASP A 11 -16.48 -1.14 -3.82
CA ASP A 11 -17.27 -1.01 -5.05
C ASP A 11 -17.37 0.45 -5.50
N GLN A 12 -17.57 1.37 -4.56
CA GLN A 12 -17.59 2.81 -4.84
C GLN A 12 -16.24 3.32 -5.33
N THR A 13 -15.15 2.84 -4.73
CA THR A 13 -13.79 3.19 -5.15
C THR A 13 -13.53 2.69 -6.57
N ALA A 14 -13.84 1.44 -6.86
CA ALA A 14 -13.69 0.87 -8.19
C ALA A 14 -14.53 1.63 -9.24
N ALA A 15 -15.78 1.98 -8.90
CA ALA A 15 -16.66 2.74 -9.77
C ALA A 15 -16.12 4.14 -10.09
N ILE A 16 -15.53 4.83 -9.12
CA ILE A 16 -14.89 6.14 -9.34
C ILE A 16 -13.70 6.02 -10.29
N ILE A 17 -12.84 5.03 -10.09
CA ILE A 17 -11.68 4.77 -10.96
C ILE A 17 -12.15 4.46 -12.38
N ALA A 18 -13.09 3.53 -12.52
CA ALA A 18 -13.63 3.11 -13.80
C ALA A 18 -14.47 4.21 -14.52
N SER A 19 -14.82 5.30 -13.82
CA SER A 19 -15.57 6.40 -14.43
C SER A 19 -14.75 7.26 -15.41
N GLY A 20 -13.42 7.08 -15.44
CA GLY A 20 -12.50 7.90 -16.25
C GLY A 20 -12.35 9.35 -15.78
N ARG A 21 -12.86 9.70 -14.59
CA ARG A 21 -12.76 11.06 -14.03
C ARG A 21 -11.48 11.30 -13.24
N VAL A 22 -10.72 10.24 -12.98
CA VAL A 22 -9.45 10.27 -12.24
C VAL A 22 -8.31 10.09 -13.23
N GLN A 23 -7.28 10.90 -13.12
CA GLN A 23 -6.09 10.82 -13.98
C GLN A 23 -4.95 10.02 -13.36
N GLN A 24 -4.94 9.92 -12.02
CA GLN A 24 -3.92 9.21 -11.26
C GLN A 24 -4.56 8.50 -10.08
N VAL A 25 -4.18 7.26 -9.85
CA VAL A 25 -4.49 6.49 -8.66
C VAL A 25 -3.18 6.09 -7.97
N ASN A 26 -3.05 6.38 -6.69
CA ASN A 26 -1.98 5.86 -5.85
C ASN A 26 -2.61 5.00 -4.75
N PHE A 27 -2.14 3.77 -4.64
CA PHE A 27 -2.67 2.79 -3.71
C PHE A 27 -1.55 2.13 -2.91
N THR A 28 -1.73 2.11 -1.60
CA THR A 28 -0.88 1.35 -0.68
C THR A 28 -1.75 0.29 0.01
N GLY A 29 -1.31 -0.97 -0.03
CA GLY A 29 -2.06 -2.05 0.60
C GLY A 29 -1.66 -3.44 0.12
N SER A 30 -2.59 -4.39 0.16
CA SER A 30 -2.32 -5.76 -0.24
C SER A 30 -2.16 -5.92 -1.76
N VAL A 31 -1.44 -6.96 -2.17
CA VAL A 31 -1.33 -7.35 -3.59
C VAL A 31 -2.71 -7.58 -4.22
N GLY A 32 -3.65 -8.18 -3.47
CA GLY A 32 -5.02 -8.36 -3.94
C GLY A 32 -5.74 -7.04 -4.21
N GLY A 33 -5.59 -6.08 -3.29
CA GLY A 33 -6.10 -4.72 -3.47
C GLY A 33 -5.47 -4.01 -4.68
N GLY A 34 -4.16 -4.14 -4.86
CA GLY A 34 -3.46 -3.60 -6.03
C GLY A 34 -4.00 -4.14 -7.34
N ARG A 35 -4.24 -5.44 -7.44
CA ARG A 35 -4.88 -6.06 -8.63
C ARG A 35 -6.29 -5.52 -8.90
N THR A 36 -7.05 -5.27 -7.84
CA THR A 36 -8.38 -4.66 -7.97
C THR A 36 -8.28 -3.24 -8.53
N MET A 37 -7.31 -2.44 -8.07
CA MET A 37 -7.06 -1.09 -8.60
C MET A 37 -6.64 -1.13 -10.06
N GLU A 38 -5.72 -2.04 -10.41
CA GLU A 38 -5.26 -2.24 -11.79
C GLU A 38 -6.41 -2.64 -12.73
N SER A 39 -7.26 -3.57 -12.29
CA SER A 39 -8.46 -3.99 -13.02
C SER A 39 -9.42 -2.83 -13.25
N ALA A 40 -9.70 -2.03 -12.22
CA ALA A 40 -10.59 -0.88 -12.32
C ALA A 40 -10.02 0.24 -13.21
N ALA A 41 -8.70 0.38 -13.26
CA ALA A 41 -7.99 1.34 -14.10
C ALA A 41 -7.87 0.91 -15.57
N SER A 42 -8.11 -0.36 -15.86
CA SER A 42 -7.92 -0.94 -17.19
C SER A 42 -8.75 -0.21 -18.27
N GLY A 43 -8.11 0.15 -19.36
CA GLY A 43 -8.76 0.83 -20.48
C GLY A 43 -8.96 2.34 -20.35
N HIS A 44 -8.58 2.94 -19.20
CA HIS A 44 -8.79 4.36 -18.93
C HIS A 44 -7.54 5.24 -19.13
N PHE A 45 -6.37 4.64 -19.43
CA PHE A 45 -5.10 5.34 -19.64
C PHE A 45 -4.69 6.28 -18.50
N LEU A 46 -5.11 5.97 -17.28
CA LEU A 46 -4.74 6.72 -16.08
C LEU A 46 -3.39 6.25 -15.53
N GLY A 47 -2.70 7.11 -14.79
CA GLY A 47 -1.50 6.73 -14.06
C GLY A 47 -1.85 5.87 -12.85
N LEU A 48 -1.05 4.83 -12.58
CA LEU A 48 -1.26 3.93 -11.45
C LEU A 48 0.05 3.74 -10.69
N GLY A 49 0.10 4.21 -9.45
CA GLY A 49 1.17 3.96 -8.48
C GLY A 49 0.73 2.92 -7.46
N LEU A 50 1.47 1.83 -7.33
CA LEU A 50 1.16 0.75 -6.39
C LEU A 50 2.32 0.52 -5.43
N GLU A 51 2.02 0.56 -4.13
CA GLU A 51 2.92 0.21 -3.03
C GLU A 51 2.32 -1.01 -2.30
N LEU A 52 2.87 -2.19 -2.58
CA LEU A 52 2.25 -3.46 -2.22
C LEU A 52 3.19 -4.36 -1.44
N GLY A 53 2.77 -4.71 -0.22
CA GLY A 53 3.51 -5.61 0.64
C GLY A 53 4.87 -5.08 1.03
N GLY A 54 5.76 -5.97 1.43
CA GLY A 54 7.14 -5.65 1.77
C GLY A 54 7.87 -6.90 2.25
N LYS A 55 9.21 -6.85 2.17
CA LYS A 55 10.13 -7.84 2.75
C LYS A 55 11.41 -7.11 3.14
N ASP A 56 11.30 -6.27 4.16
CA ASP A 56 12.42 -5.48 4.63
C ASP A 56 13.53 -6.38 5.18
N PRO A 57 14.76 -6.26 4.67
CA PRO A 57 15.87 -7.08 5.15
C PRO A 57 16.34 -6.62 6.51
N ALA A 58 16.77 -7.57 7.36
CA ALA A 58 17.44 -7.28 8.60
C ALA A 58 18.77 -8.02 8.67
N TYR A 59 19.83 -7.31 9.02
CA TYR A 59 21.16 -7.87 9.21
C TYR A 59 21.69 -7.59 10.61
N VAL A 60 21.79 -8.65 11.43
CA VAL A 60 22.31 -8.58 12.78
C VAL A 60 23.75 -9.08 12.80
N ARG A 61 24.71 -8.21 13.12
CA ARG A 61 26.11 -8.55 13.25
C ARG A 61 26.38 -9.33 14.53
N ALA A 62 27.47 -10.12 14.55
CA ALA A 62 27.86 -10.92 15.70
C ALA A 62 28.21 -10.08 16.96
N ASP A 63 28.59 -8.81 16.77
CA ASP A 63 28.93 -7.84 17.82
C ASP A 63 27.77 -6.90 18.17
N ALA A 64 26.55 -7.18 17.69
CA ALA A 64 25.39 -6.36 17.98
C ALA A 64 24.90 -6.53 19.43
N ASN A 65 24.28 -5.48 19.96
CA ASN A 65 23.52 -5.58 21.20
C ASN A 65 22.23 -6.37 20.91
N LEU A 66 22.15 -7.60 21.42
CA LEU A 66 21.05 -8.52 21.10
C LEU A 66 19.69 -7.99 21.62
N ASP A 67 19.63 -7.42 22.82
CA ASP A 67 18.38 -6.92 23.37
C ASP A 67 17.81 -5.80 22.49
N HIS A 68 18.64 -4.86 22.10
CA HIS A 68 18.27 -3.78 21.19
C HIS A 68 17.89 -4.31 19.79
N ALA A 69 18.61 -5.28 19.27
CA ALA A 69 18.29 -5.88 17.97
C ALA A 69 16.94 -6.60 18.00
N VAL A 70 16.68 -7.38 19.03
CA VAL A 70 15.39 -8.10 19.20
C VAL A 70 14.23 -7.11 19.31
N GLU A 71 14.35 -6.09 20.16
CA GLU A 71 13.31 -5.08 20.34
C GLU A 71 12.96 -4.41 19.01
N ASN A 72 13.95 -3.92 18.26
CA ASN A 72 13.71 -3.24 17.01
C ASN A 72 13.19 -4.16 15.88
N LEU A 73 13.67 -5.42 15.82
CA LEU A 73 13.21 -6.36 14.81
C LEU A 73 11.78 -6.83 15.07
N VAL A 74 11.42 -7.05 16.31
CA VAL A 74 10.05 -7.41 16.70
C VAL A 74 9.10 -6.25 16.41
N ASP A 75 9.45 -5.04 16.86
CA ASP A 75 8.64 -3.85 16.61
C ASP A 75 8.46 -3.63 15.10
N GLY A 76 9.55 -3.61 14.33
CA GLY A 76 9.50 -3.41 12.88
C GLY A 76 8.72 -4.49 12.13
N SER A 77 8.79 -5.76 12.59
CA SER A 77 8.09 -6.87 11.95
C SER A 77 6.58 -6.88 12.20
N PHE A 78 6.15 -6.39 13.35
CA PHE A 78 4.74 -6.42 13.76
C PHE A 78 4.06 -5.05 13.73
N PHE A 79 4.80 -4.00 13.46
CA PHE A 79 4.25 -2.67 13.27
C PHE A 79 3.22 -2.67 12.13
N ASN A 80 2.07 -2.03 12.32
CA ASN A 80 0.96 -2.02 11.35
C ASN A 80 0.49 -3.41 10.90
N SER A 81 0.50 -4.37 11.81
CA SER A 81 0.07 -5.75 11.51
C SER A 81 1.00 -6.52 10.56
N GLY A 82 2.26 -6.13 10.52
CA GLY A 82 3.29 -6.80 9.71
C GLY A 82 3.40 -6.32 8.29
#